data_ddb416a02bd3f61607135fad019906a2
#
_entry.id   ddb416a02bd3f61607135fad019906a2
#
_cell.length_a   1.000
_cell.length_b   1.000
_cell.length_c   1.000
_cell.angle_alpha   90.00
_cell.angle_beta   90.00
_cell.angle_gamma   90.00
#
_symmetry.space_group_name_H-M   'P 1'
#
loop_
_entity.id
_entity.type
_entity.pdbx_description
1 polymer ?
#
loop_
_entity_poly.entity_id
_entity_poly.type
_entity_poly.pdbx_seq_one_letter_code
_entity_poly.pdbx_strand_id
1 'polypeptide(L)'
;TTSGMVSNIETIKDKLGDKLEGLILDLRNNPGGLLNQSIAVTDAFLSNGEIVSTKGRGKGDIERTFAKPGDILENYPLVILINNGSASASEIVAGALKDHGRAIILGTRSFGKGSVQSIIPISNSGAIRLTTSRYYTPSGISIQAKGIEPDIVVEAGITKKKKEKSSVREENLRGALDKKEKDNSNNDNSVSLTTVSYTHLRAHET
;
A
#
# COMPACT_ATOMS: atom_id res chain seq x y z
N THR A 1 -5.67 3.58 14.04
CA THR A 1 -5.42 4.37 12.83
C THR A 1 -6.70 4.69 12.09
N THR A 2 -7.50 3.74 11.63
CA THR A 2 -8.75 4.02 10.91
C THR A 2 -9.75 4.77 11.78
N SER A 3 -9.97 4.33 13.01
CA SER A 3 -10.86 5.02 13.96
C SER A 3 -10.46 6.47 14.20
N GLY A 4 -9.16 6.73 14.39
CA GLY A 4 -8.68 8.10 14.55
C GLY A 4 -8.85 8.96 13.29
N MET A 5 -8.66 8.36 12.09
CA MET A 5 -8.92 9.07 10.83
C MET A 5 -10.41 9.43 10.71
N VAL A 6 -11.30 8.47 10.92
CA VAL A 6 -12.75 8.67 10.85
C VAL A 6 -13.19 9.77 11.82
N SER A 7 -12.81 9.67 13.10
CA SER A 7 -13.14 10.67 14.12
C SER A 7 -12.62 12.07 13.77
N ASN A 8 -11.43 12.18 13.18
CA ASN A 8 -10.89 13.48 12.74
C ASN A 8 -11.67 14.04 11.54
N ILE A 9 -12.07 13.19 10.58
CA ILE A 9 -12.89 13.62 9.43
C ILE A 9 -14.26 14.10 9.92
N GLU A 10 -14.90 13.38 10.81
CA GLU A 10 -16.18 13.81 11.44
C GLU A 10 -16.02 15.17 12.13
N THR A 11 -14.97 15.33 12.93
CA THR A 11 -14.67 16.61 13.57
C THR A 11 -14.46 17.75 12.58
N ILE A 12 -13.83 17.49 11.44
CA ILE A 12 -13.62 18.48 10.36
C ILE A 12 -14.96 18.81 9.71
N LYS A 13 -15.78 17.80 9.40
CA LYS A 13 -17.14 18.00 8.86
C LYS A 13 -17.99 18.86 9.78
N ASP A 14 -18.01 18.56 11.07
CA ASP A 14 -18.76 19.31 12.06
C ASP A 14 -18.31 20.79 12.18
N LYS A 15 -17.00 21.02 12.09
CA LYS A 15 -16.43 22.37 12.18
C LYS A 15 -16.65 23.22 10.93
N LEU A 16 -16.56 22.61 9.77
CA LEU A 16 -16.61 23.32 8.48
C LEU A 16 -18.03 23.37 7.92
N GLY A 17 -18.87 22.37 8.19
CA GLY A 17 -20.22 22.27 7.62
C GLY A 17 -20.19 22.48 6.10
N ASP A 18 -21.03 23.38 5.60
CA ASP A 18 -21.15 23.70 4.17
C ASP A 18 -19.87 24.34 3.55
N LYS A 19 -18.87 24.66 4.35
CA LYS A 19 -17.57 25.18 3.87
C LYS A 19 -16.58 24.07 3.53
N LEU A 20 -16.94 22.81 3.75
CA LEU A 20 -16.10 21.68 3.34
C LEU A 20 -16.19 21.52 1.83
N GLU A 21 -15.09 21.75 1.12
CA GLU A 21 -14.99 21.59 -0.34
C GLU A 21 -14.33 20.28 -0.77
N GLY A 22 -13.64 19.59 0.14
CA GLY A 22 -12.95 18.34 -0.12
C GLY A 22 -11.94 17.97 0.95
N LEU A 23 -11.22 16.86 0.74
CA LEU A 23 -10.23 16.35 1.68
C LEU A 23 -8.92 16.06 0.95
N ILE A 24 -7.81 16.36 1.61
CA ILE A 24 -6.48 15.93 1.20
C ILE A 24 -5.97 14.87 2.18
N LEU A 25 -5.73 13.65 1.68
CA LEU A 25 -5.11 12.57 2.44
C LEU A 25 -3.62 12.50 2.09
N ASP A 26 -2.76 12.89 3.02
CA ASP A 26 -1.31 12.88 2.82
C ASP A 26 -0.71 11.53 3.23
N LEU A 27 -0.30 10.74 2.22
CA LEU A 27 0.40 9.47 2.38
C LEU A 27 1.88 9.56 2.01
N ARG A 28 2.43 10.75 1.83
CA ARG A 28 3.87 10.92 1.56
C ARG A 28 4.69 10.43 2.75
N ASN A 29 5.78 9.71 2.45
CA ASN A 29 6.67 9.09 3.44
C ASN A 29 5.96 8.12 4.41
N ASN A 30 4.80 7.62 4.04
CA ASN A 30 4.08 6.61 4.81
C ASN A 30 4.46 5.21 4.30
N PRO A 31 5.27 4.43 5.06
CA PRO A 31 5.75 3.12 4.61
C PRO A 31 4.67 2.03 4.66
N GLY A 32 3.45 2.41 5.01
CA GLY A 32 2.32 1.51 5.15
C GLY A 32 2.09 1.05 6.58
N GLY A 33 1.56 -0.16 6.72
CA GLY A 33 1.19 -0.75 8.01
C GLY A 33 0.43 -2.05 7.81
N LEU A 34 -0.57 -2.29 8.64
CA LEU A 34 -1.37 -3.51 8.60
C LEU A 34 -2.34 -3.50 7.42
N LEU A 35 -2.46 -4.64 6.74
CA LEU A 35 -3.40 -4.83 5.62
C LEU A 35 -4.84 -4.50 6.01
N ASN A 36 -5.32 -5.01 7.15
CA ASN A 36 -6.67 -4.75 7.62
C ASN A 36 -6.95 -3.26 7.86
N GLN A 37 -5.92 -2.47 8.22
CA GLN A 37 -6.06 -1.03 8.37
C GLN A 37 -6.13 -0.32 7.01
N SER A 38 -5.37 -0.76 6.00
CA SER A 38 -5.50 -0.20 4.66
C SER A 38 -6.85 -0.50 4.04
N ILE A 39 -7.35 -1.72 4.24
CA ILE A 39 -8.71 -2.11 3.83
C ILE A 39 -9.73 -1.18 4.48
N ALA A 40 -9.68 -1.02 5.81
CA ALA A 40 -10.64 -0.20 6.54
C ALA A 40 -10.55 1.31 6.19
N VAL A 41 -9.34 1.82 5.91
CA VAL A 41 -9.16 3.20 5.42
C VAL A 41 -9.77 3.37 4.03
N THR A 42 -9.54 2.42 3.12
CA THR A 42 -10.09 2.48 1.77
C THR A 42 -11.61 2.34 1.78
N ASP A 43 -12.12 1.41 2.59
CA ASP A 43 -13.55 1.14 2.79
C ASP A 43 -14.31 2.39 3.24
N ALA A 44 -13.69 3.22 4.08
CA ALA A 44 -14.30 4.46 4.55
C ALA A 44 -14.60 5.48 3.44
N PHE A 45 -13.97 5.36 2.28
CA PHE A 45 -14.14 6.27 1.14
C PHE A 45 -14.83 5.63 -0.07
N LEU A 46 -15.18 4.33 0.00
CA LEU A 46 -15.84 3.60 -1.09
C LEU A 46 -17.21 3.10 -0.65
N SER A 47 -18.18 3.15 -1.54
CA SER A 47 -19.51 2.57 -1.30
C SER A 47 -19.65 1.14 -1.82
N ASN A 48 -18.76 0.70 -2.70
CA ASN A 48 -18.75 -0.64 -3.29
C ASN A 48 -17.45 -0.89 -4.06
N GLY A 49 -17.29 -2.11 -4.57
CA GLY A 49 -16.18 -2.52 -5.42
C GLY A 49 -15.06 -3.23 -4.68
N GLU A 50 -14.13 -3.81 -5.43
CA GLU A 50 -12.94 -4.48 -4.89
C GLU A 50 -11.97 -3.44 -4.33
N ILE A 51 -11.38 -3.70 -3.15
CA ILE A 51 -10.35 -2.87 -2.56
C ILE A 51 -8.97 -3.40 -2.96
N VAL A 52 -8.75 -4.69 -2.76
CA VAL A 52 -7.48 -5.35 -3.02
C VAL A 52 -7.69 -6.82 -3.25
N SER A 53 -6.87 -7.43 -4.10
CA SER A 53 -6.74 -8.88 -4.14
C SER A 53 -5.32 -9.32 -3.83
N THR A 54 -5.21 -10.51 -3.25
CA THR A 54 -3.94 -11.22 -3.07
C THR A 54 -3.93 -12.44 -3.97
N LYS A 55 -2.78 -12.70 -4.61
CA LYS A 55 -2.57 -13.92 -5.39
C LYS A 55 -1.34 -14.64 -4.86
N GLY A 56 -1.54 -15.89 -4.43
CA GLY A 56 -0.50 -16.80 -4.01
C GLY A 56 0.13 -17.55 -5.18
N ARG A 57 0.86 -18.62 -4.86
CA ARG A 57 1.58 -19.45 -5.85
C ARG A 57 0.65 -20.41 -6.60
N GLY A 58 -0.41 -20.88 -5.95
CA GLY A 58 -1.37 -21.83 -6.53
C GLY A 58 -2.37 -21.16 -7.47
N LYS A 59 -2.81 -21.86 -8.53
CA LYS A 59 -3.80 -21.33 -9.49
C LYS A 59 -5.16 -20.93 -8.88
N GLY A 60 -5.47 -21.32 -7.64
CA GLY A 60 -6.71 -20.98 -6.92
C GLY A 60 -6.50 -20.06 -5.72
N ASP A 61 -5.25 -19.66 -5.45
CA ASP A 61 -4.86 -18.89 -4.27
C ASP A 61 -5.12 -17.39 -4.48
N ILE A 62 -6.40 -17.05 -4.72
CA ILE A 62 -6.82 -15.66 -4.91
C ILE A 62 -7.80 -15.31 -3.81
N GLU A 63 -7.46 -14.32 -3.00
CA GLU A 63 -8.34 -13.72 -2.02
C GLU A 63 -8.68 -12.30 -2.46
N ARG A 64 -9.96 -11.92 -2.40
CA ARG A 64 -10.45 -10.60 -2.79
C ARG A 64 -11.19 -9.95 -1.63
N THR A 65 -10.95 -8.68 -1.42
CA THR A 65 -11.63 -7.88 -0.40
C THR A 65 -12.41 -6.77 -1.07
N PHE A 66 -13.66 -6.60 -0.66
CA PHE A 66 -14.60 -5.64 -1.22
C PHE A 66 -15.00 -4.60 -0.20
N ALA A 67 -15.34 -3.41 -0.69
CA ALA A 67 -15.88 -2.34 0.11
C ALA A 67 -17.33 -2.64 0.53
N LYS A 68 -17.71 -2.09 1.68
CA LYS A 68 -19.07 -2.08 2.21
C LYS A 68 -19.75 -0.76 1.85
N PRO A 69 -21.09 -0.72 1.80
CA PRO A 69 -21.80 0.54 1.56
C PRO A 69 -21.47 1.60 2.60
N GLY A 70 -21.08 2.78 2.13
CA GLY A 70 -20.79 3.95 2.94
C GLY A 70 -19.57 4.71 2.45
N ASP A 71 -19.69 6.02 2.23
CA ASP A 71 -18.59 6.93 1.93
C ASP A 71 -18.64 8.07 2.95
N ILE A 72 -17.65 8.15 3.83
CA ILE A 72 -17.59 9.14 4.90
C ILE A 72 -17.55 10.58 4.38
N LEU A 73 -17.07 10.78 3.15
CA LEU A 73 -17.03 12.09 2.50
C LEU A 73 -18.26 12.38 1.63
N GLU A 74 -19.23 11.46 1.52
CA GLU A 74 -20.46 11.69 0.78
C GLU A 74 -20.22 12.22 -0.65
N ASN A 75 -19.19 11.68 -1.32
CA ASN A 75 -18.68 12.09 -2.64
C ASN A 75 -17.98 13.47 -2.70
N TYR A 76 -17.71 14.15 -1.59
CA TYR A 76 -16.83 15.32 -1.65
C TYR A 76 -15.47 14.95 -2.29
N PRO A 77 -14.83 15.90 -3.02
CA PRO A 77 -13.55 15.66 -3.66
C PRO A 77 -12.49 15.13 -2.70
N LEU A 78 -11.73 14.11 -3.14
CA LEU A 78 -10.62 13.53 -2.40
C LEU A 78 -9.35 13.58 -3.23
N VAL A 79 -8.30 14.14 -2.67
CA VAL A 79 -6.94 14.14 -3.24
C VAL A 79 -6.03 13.34 -2.32
N ILE A 80 -5.21 12.46 -2.91
CA ILE A 80 -4.22 11.68 -2.17
C ILE A 80 -2.82 12.10 -2.62
N LEU A 81 -1.99 12.49 -1.64
CA LEU A 81 -0.59 12.83 -1.89
C LEU A 81 0.28 11.59 -1.68
N ILE A 82 1.10 11.25 -2.67
CA ILE A 82 2.07 10.15 -2.59
C ILE A 82 3.48 10.60 -3.02
N ASN A 83 4.49 9.85 -2.58
CA ASN A 83 5.86 9.97 -3.05
C ASN A 83 6.57 8.61 -2.96
N ASN A 84 7.87 8.59 -3.29
CA ASN A 84 8.71 7.38 -3.22
C ASN A 84 8.82 6.75 -1.81
N GLY A 85 8.42 7.45 -0.75
CA GLY A 85 8.33 6.92 0.61
C GLY A 85 6.96 6.30 0.94
N SER A 86 5.97 6.41 0.04
CA SER A 86 4.67 5.77 0.17
C SER A 86 4.77 4.31 -0.25
N ALA A 87 4.52 3.35 0.67
CA ALA A 87 4.74 1.94 0.42
C ALA A 87 3.66 1.02 0.99
N SER A 88 3.52 -0.20 0.43
CA SER A 88 2.71 -1.29 0.98
C SER A 88 1.24 -0.90 1.21
N ALA A 89 0.76 -0.85 2.47
CA ALA A 89 -0.62 -0.48 2.82
C ALA A 89 -1.05 0.88 2.24
N SER A 90 -0.13 1.87 2.18
CA SER A 90 -0.41 3.17 1.55
C SER A 90 -0.64 3.05 0.04
N GLU A 91 0.04 2.11 -0.60
CA GLU A 91 -0.13 1.84 -2.03
C GLU A 91 -1.44 1.12 -2.33
N ILE A 92 -1.93 0.29 -1.40
CA ILE A 92 -3.25 -0.33 -1.47
C ILE A 92 -4.34 0.76 -1.44
N VAL A 93 -4.26 1.69 -0.48
CA VAL A 93 -5.22 2.80 -0.37
C VAL A 93 -5.21 3.66 -1.62
N ALA A 94 -4.03 4.13 -2.04
CA ALA A 94 -3.91 4.99 -3.22
C ALA A 94 -4.36 4.28 -4.50
N GLY A 95 -3.93 3.03 -4.71
CA GLY A 95 -4.26 2.26 -5.91
C GLY A 95 -5.74 1.94 -6.01
N ALA A 96 -6.38 1.52 -4.93
CA ALA A 96 -7.81 1.22 -4.94
C ALA A 96 -8.66 2.47 -5.20
N LEU A 97 -8.39 3.58 -4.51
CA LEU A 97 -9.15 4.82 -4.68
C LEU A 97 -8.92 5.46 -6.05
N LYS A 98 -7.72 5.29 -6.63
CA LYS A 98 -7.43 5.64 -8.01
C LYS A 98 -8.23 4.81 -9.00
N ASP A 99 -8.17 3.49 -8.91
CA ASP A 99 -8.81 2.57 -9.85
C ASP A 99 -10.34 2.75 -9.88
N HIS A 100 -10.93 3.13 -8.75
CA HIS A 100 -12.35 3.48 -8.67
C HIS A 100 -12.67 4.92 -9.11
N GLY A 101 -11.66 5.72 -9.47
CA GLY A 101 -11.87 7.14 -9.78
C GLY A 101 -12.38 7.97 -8.60
N ARG A 102 -12.24 7.43 -7.35
CA ARG A 102 -12.72 8.09 -6.12
C ARG A 102 -11.81 9.22 -5.68
N ALA A 103 -10.52 9.13 -5.96
CA ALA A 103 -9.52 10.12 -5.59
C ALA A 103 -8.61 10.45 -6.76
N ILE A 104 -8.12 11.69 -6.79
CA ILE A 104 -7.02 12.12 -7.65
C ILE A 104 -5.72 11.88 -6.90
N ILE A 105 -4.78 11.17 -7.50
CA ILE A 105 -3.47 10.89 -6.93
C ILE A 105 -2.46 11.92 -7.44
N LEU A 106 -1.82 12.61 -6.50
CA LEU A 106 -0.91 13.71 -6.79
C LEU A 106 0.47 13.47 -6.14
N GLY A 107 1.54 13.76 -6.86
CA GLY A 107 2.92 13.67 -6.37
C GLY A 107 3.85 12.90 -7.28
N THR A 108 4.64 11.98 -6.75
CA THR A 108 5.55 11.13 -7.52
C THR A 108 5.27 9.66 -7.27
N ARG A 109 5.68 8.80 -8.22
CA ARG A 109 5.49 7.34 -8.14
C ARG A 109 5.89 6.79 -6.76
N SER A 110 5.04 5.94 -6.19
CA SER A 110 5.27 5.27 -4.91
C SER A 110 6.40 4.23 -4.97
N PHE A 111 6.68 3.58 -3.84
CA PHE A 111 7.82 2.69 -3.66
C PHE A 111 7.74 1.39 -4.47
N GLY A 112 6.58 0.73 -4.49
CA GLY A 112 6.34 -0.53 -5.20
C GLY A 112 6.46 -1.79 -4.35
N LYS A 113 6.11 -1.74 -3.06
CA LYS A 113 6.10 -2.93 -2.19
C LYS A 113 4.76 -3.64 -2.23
N GLY A 114 4.62 -4.61 -3.12
CA GLY A 114 3.41 -5.41 -3.32
C GLY A 114 3.48 -6.83 -2.78
N SER A 115 4.48 -7.19 -1.97
CA SER A 115 4.65 -8.54 -1.42
C SER A 115 3.92 -8.72 -0.08
N VAL A 116 3.22 -9.85 0.06
CA VAL A 116 2.61 -10.32 1.30
C VAL A 116 3.58 -11.24 2.01
N GLN A 117 3.91 -10.94 3.26
CA GLN A 117 4.81 -11.76 4.07
C GLN A 117 4.05 -12.44 5.21
N SER A 118 4.15 -13.76 5.27
CA SER A 118 3.63 -14.59 6.36
C SER A 118 4.73 -14.94 7.34
N ILE A 119 4.42 -14.88 8.63
CA ILE A 119 5.30 -15.34 9.70
C ILE A 119 4.82 -16.72 10.13
N ILE A 120 5.67 -17.73 9.91
CA ILE A 120 5.38 -19.13 10.21
C ILE A 120 6.22 -19.52 11.43
N PRO A 121 5.62 -19.77 12.60
CA PRO A 121 6.35 -20.22 13.79
C PRO A 121 7.00 -21.59 13.55
N ILE A 122 8.22 -21.77 14.02
CA ILE A 122 8.90 -23.07 14.08
C ILE A 122 8.96 -23.47 15.53
N SER A 123 8.49 -24.68 15.84
CA SER A 123 8.48 -25.20 17.20
C SER A 123 9.85 -25.06 17.86
N ASN A 124 9.91 -24.35 18.99
CA ASN A 124 11.07 -24.10 19.85
C ASN A 124 12.27 -23.36 19.26
N SER A 125 12.19 -22.84 18.02
CA SER A 125 13.37 -22.32 17.31
C SER A 125 13.17 -20.96 16.63
N GLY A 126 12.05 -20.26 16.88
CA GLY A 126 11.78 -18.95 16.25
C GLY A 126 10.69 -18.98 15.20
N ALA A 127 10.83 -18.18 14.14
CA ALA A 127 9.85 -18.13 13.06
C ALA A 127 10.53 -17.86 11.71
N ILE A 128 9.91 -18.35 10.63
CA ILE A 128 10.29 -18.04 9.25
C ILE A 128 9.36 -16.96 8.71
N ARG A 129 9.92 -15.94 8.08
CA ARG A 129 9.18 -14.95 7.32
C ARG A 129 9.30 -15.27 5.83
N LEU A 130 8.18 -15.63 5.21
CA LEU A 130 8.11 -16.00 3.80
C LEU A 130 7.21 -15.04 3.03
N THR A 131 7.60 -14.70 1.80
CA THR A 131 6.69 -14.08 0.85
C THR A 131 5.78 -15.15 0.26
N THR A 132 4.49 -15.05 0.54
CA THR A 132 3.49 -16.05 0.17
C THR A 132 2.58 -15.59 -0.96
N SER A 133 2.37 -14.29 -1.12
CA SER A 133 1.44 -13.73 -2.10
C SER A 133 1.88 -12.33 -2.56
N ARG A 134 1.20 -11.81 -3.58
CA ARG A 134 1.36 -10.42 -4.03
C ARG A 134 0.04 -9.69 -3.98
N TYR A 135 0.09 -8.38 -3.73
CA TYR A 135 -1.06 -7.48 -3.79
C TYR A 135 -1.31 -7.00 -5.22
N TYR A 136 -2.59 -6.92 -5.56
CA TYR A 136 -3.08 -6.37 -6.82
C TYR A 136 -4.16 -5.34 -6.55
N THR A 137 -4.15 -4.27 -7.33
CA THR A 137 -5.20 -3.26 -7.30
C THR A 137 -6.49 -3.81 -7.95
N PRO A 138 -7.64 -3.15 -7.79
CA PRO A 138 -8.90 -3.56 -8.41
C PRO A 138 -8.80 -3.77 -9.93
N SER A 139 -8.00 -2.96 -10.63
CA SER A 139 -7.73 -3.13 -12.06
C SER A 139 -6.83 -4.34 -12.38
N GLY A 140 -6.39 -5.11 -11.37
CA GLY A 140 -5.54 -6.28 -11.55
C GLY A 140 -4.04 -5.97 -11.75
N ILE A 141 -3.62 -4.73 -11.52
CA ILE A 141 -2.21 -4.34 -11.64
C ILE A 141 -1.47 -4.76 -10.37
N SER A 142 -0.34 -5.46 -10.53
CA SER A 142 0.55 -5.78 -9.42
C SER A 142 1.26 -4.53 -8.91
N ILE A 143 1.18 -4.29 -7.60
CA ILE A 143 1.90 -3.20 -6.93
C ILE A 143 3.41 -3.48 -6.91
N GLN A 144 3.82 -4.78 -6.88
CA GLN A 144 5.21 -5.19 -6.72
C GLN A 144 6.11 -4.62 -7.81
N ALA A 145 7.14 -3.89 -7.39
CA ALA A 145 8.15 -3.23 -8.22
C ALA A 145 7.61 -2.18 -9.23
N LYS A 146 6.29 -2.00 -9.32
CA LYS A 146 5.65 -0.98 -10.16
C LYS A 146 5.31 0.27 -9.35
N GLY A 147 4.78 0.09 -8.14
CA GLY A 147 4.19 1.16 -7.35
C GLY A 147 2.89 1.69 -7.97
N ILE A 148 2.44 2.80 -7.42
CA ILE A 148 1.29 3.56 -7.92
C ILE A 148 1.80 4.82 -8.60
N GLU A 149 1.47 4.98 -9.87
CA GLU A 149 1.74 6.20 -10.61
C GLU A 149 0.70 7.28 -10.25
N PRO A 150 1.10 8.52 -9.97
CA PRO A 150 0.15 9.60 -9.74
C PRO A 150 -0.60 9.98 -11.02
N ASP A 151 -1.78 10.57 -10.88
CA ASP A 151 -2.54 11.16 -11.99
C ASP A 151 -1.93 12.51 -12.40
N ILE A 152 -1.42 13.25 -11.39
CA ILE A 152 -0.74 14.52 -11.58
C ILE A 152 0.64 14.43 -10.95
N VAL A 153 1.67 14.50 -11.78
CA VAL A 153 3.06 14.47 -11.32
C VAL A 153 3.45 15.83 -10.76
N VAL A 154 3.84 15.83 -9.48
CA VAL A 154 4.37 17.03 -8.79
C VAL A 154 5.66 16.64 -8.09
N GLU A 155 6.77 17.19 -8.55
CA GLU A 155 8.06 17.00 -7.91
C GLU A 155 8.28 18.04 -6.80
N ALA A 156 9.00 17.62 -5.75
CA ALA A 156 9.42 18.57 -4.72
C ALA A 156 10.38 19.59 -5.34
N GLY A 157 10.04 20.88 -5.28
CA GLY A 157 10.89 21.96 -5.82
C GLY A 157 12.26 21.95 -5.16
N ILE A 158 13.31 21.82 -5.97
CA ILE A 158 14.70 21.85 -5.51
C ILE A 158 15.16 23.32 -5.55
N THR A 159 15.27 23.93 -4.40
CA THR A 159 15.81 25.29 -4.27
C THR A 159 17.34 25.39 -4.41
N LYS A 160 18.07 24.29 -4.53
CA LYS A 160 19.50 24.23 -4.92
C LYS A 160 19.83 22.84 -5.48
N LYS A 161 20.62 22.78 -6.57
CA LYS A 161 21.16 21.54 -7.16
C LYS A 161 21.83 20.66 -6.13
N LYS A 162 21.08 19.77 -5.48
CA LYS A 162 21.63 18.62 -4.77
C LYS A 162 21.66 17.49 -5.79
N LYS A 163 22.85 16.91 -6.04
CA LYS A 163 23.00 15.72 -6.88
C LYS A 163 21.88 14.75 -6.53
N GLU A 164 21.11 14.34 -7.54
CA GLU A 164 20.07 13.33 -7.40
C GLU A 164 20.67 12.08 -6.74
N LYS A 165 20.35 11.91 -5.47
CA LYS A 165 20.51 10.58 -4.87
C LYS A 165 19.42 9.74 -5.52
N SER A 166 19.80 8.69 -6.25
CA SER A 166 18.86 7.73 -6.83
C SER A 166 17.82 7.36 -5.75
N SER A 167 16.56 7.61 -6.03
CA SER A 167 15.49 7.26 -5.08
C SER A 167 15.51 5.76 -4.88
N VAL A 168 15.65 5.32 -3.65
CA VAL A 168 15.59 3.90 -3.32
C VAL A 168 14.15 3.42 -3.58
N ARG A 169 13.99 2.42 -4.44
CA ARG A 169 12.72 1.78 -4.78
C ARG A 169 12.85 0.28 -4.59
N GLU A 170 11.72 -0.42 -4.42
CA GLU A 170 11.69 -1.88 -4.26
C GLU A 170 12.45 -2.59 -5.39
N GLU A 171 12.27 -2.15 -6.63
CA GLU A 171 12.94 -2.73 -7.80
C GLU A 171 14.47 -2.66 -7.79
N ASN A 172 15.05 -1.75 -6.98
CA ASN A 172 16.49 -1.52 -6.85
C ASN A 172 17.09 -2.21 -5.62
N LEU A 173 16.28 -2.91 -4.82
CA LEU A 173 16.74 -3.61 -3.64
C LEU A 173 17.35 -4.97 -4.02
N ARG A 174 18.40 -5.36 -3.29
CA ARG A 174 19.00 -6.70 -3.44
C ARG A 174 17.97 -7.77 -3.04
N GLY A 175 17.62 -8.66 -3.96
CA GLY A 175 16.60 -9.69 -3.75
C GLY A 175 15.16 -9.22 -3.98
N ALA A 176 14.97 -8.09 -4.68
CA ALA A 176 13.66 -7.69 -5.16
C ALA A 176 13.03 -8.76 -6.06
N LEU A 177 11.72 -8.95 -5.93
CA LEU A 177 11.00 -9.89 -6.78
C LEU A 177 10.83 -9.30 -8.19
N ASP A 178 11.08 -10.14 -9.22
CA ASP A 178 10.99 -9.72 -10.62
C ASP A 178 9.64 -9.16 -11.03
N LYS A 179 9.68 -8.17 -11.93
CA LYS A 179 8.49 -7.52 -12.54
C LYS A 179 7.72 -8.44 -13.48
N LYS A 180 8.36 -9.49 -14.00
CA LYS A 180 7.79 -10.32 -15.06
C LYS A 180 6.86 -11.39 -14.46
N GLU A 181 5.57 -11.17 -14.56
CA GLU A 181 4.64 -12.28 -14.75
C GLU A 181 4.91 -12.85 -16.13
N LYS A 182 5.76 -13.86 -16.23
CA LYS A 182 5.73 -14.74 -17.38
C LYS A 182 4.50 -15.64 -17.21
N ASP A 183 3.49 -15.43 -18.02
CA ASP A 183 2.57 -16.47 -18.43
C ASP A 183 3.42 -17.54 -19.12
N ASN A 184 4.00 -18.43 -18.35
CA ASN A 184 4.57 -19.67 -18.84
C ASN A 184 4.56 -20.67 -17.68
N SER A 185 3.70 -21.65 -17.84
CA SER A 185 3.79 -22.97 -17.26
C SER A 185 5.16 -23.59 -17.58
N ASN A 186 6.16 -23.37 -16.74
CA ASN A 186 7.32 -24.28 -16.63
C ASN A 186 7.96 -24.11 -15.26
N ASN A 187 8.16 -25.26 -14.62
CA ASN A 187 8.82 -25.49 -13.36
C ASN A 187 10.12 -24.67 -13.21
N ASP A 188 10.16 -23.81 -12.19
CA ASP A 188 11.43 -23.45 -11.58
C ASP A 188 11.30 -23.53 -10.06
N ASN A 189 11.88 -24.59 -9.52
CA ASN A 189 12.07 -24.84 -8.10
C ASN A 189 13.25 -24.00 -7.59
N SER A 190 13.07 -22.71 -7.38
CA SER A 190 14.02 -21.91 -6.60
C SER A 190 13.34 -21.37 -5.36
N VAL A 191 13.48 -22.10 -4.26
CA VAL A 191 13.14 -21.63 -2.92
C VAL A 191 14.29 -20.75 -2.44
N SER A 192 14.14 -19.45 -2.50
CA SER A 192 15.07 -18.52 -1.85
C SER A 192 14.72 -18.47 -0.34
N LEU A 193 15.47 -19.25 0.44
CA LEU A 193 15.43 -19.19 1.90
C LEU A 193 16.30 -18.02 2.37
N THR A 194 15.69 -16.91 2.77
CA THR A 194 16.41 -15.85 3.46
C THR A 194 16.32 -16.10 4.95
N THR A 195 17.42 -16.57 5.54
CA THR A 195 17.54 -16.71 7.00
C THR A 195 17.64 -15.31 7.62
N VAL A 196 16.65 -14.90 8.40
CA VAL A 196 16.68 -13.64 9.16
C VAL A 196 17.14 -13.96 10.57
N SER A 197 18.36 -13.52 10.91
CA SER A 197 18.87 -13.49 12.29
C SER A 197 18.06 -12.49 13.11
N TYR A 198 17.37 -12.95 14.15
CA TYR A 198 16.73 -12.08 15.14
C TYR A 198 17.78 -11.53 16.10
N THR A 199 18.07 -10.24 16.05
CA THR A 199 18.65 -9.55 17.18
C THR A 199 17.56 -9.16 18.15
N HIS A 200 17.66 -9.63 19.40
CA HIS A 200 16.78 -9.27 20.50
C HIS A 200 16.78 -7.76 20.73
N LEU A 201 15.65 -7.10 20.47
CA LEU A 201 15.34 -5.83 21.11
C LEU A 201 14.74 -6.12 22.48
N ARG A 202 15.54 -5.94 23.53
CA ARG A 202 15.04 -5.86 24.91
C ARG A 202 14.10 -4.64 24.99
N ALA A 203 12.85 -4.88 25.30
CA ALA A 203 11.99 -3.84 25.82
C ALA A 203 12.51 -3.45 27.21
N HIS A 204 12.90 -2.21 27.38
CA HIS A 204 13.05 -1.60 28.69
C HIS A 204 11.65 -1.22 29.18
N GLU A 205 11.14 -1.98 30.15
CA GLU A 205 10.08 -1.53 31.04
C GLU A 205 10.66 -0.48 32.00
N THR A 206 10.08 0.69 32.02
CA THR A 206 9.93 1.57 33.20
C THR A 206 8.60 2.27 33.11
#